data_b26d664a50d5b722b69a4a906b8408cf
#
_entry.id   b26d664a50d5b722b69a4a906b8408cf
#
_cell.length_a   1.000
_cell.length_b   1.000
_cell.length_c   1.000
_cell.angle_alpha   90.00
_cell.angle_beta   90.00
_cell.angle_gamma   90.00
#
_symmetry.space_group_name_H-M   'P 1'
#
loop_
_entity.id
_entity.type
_entity.pdbx_description
1 polymer ?
#
loop_
_entity_poly.entity_id
_entity_poly.type
_entity_poly.pdbx_seq_one_letter_code
_entity_poly.pdbx_strand_id
1 'polypeptide(L)'
;FMAAARSAIFMSATPIMLHEGNLFTLLHLLDPDQFKSEDVFRNLMNANKPFVAAISELNAKMPFKEIAERLLESELRYEYKSSGEEEFEWTAMSVKDDYKENPLFNKIINDLNTLEETDQNRVNIQYDISSISLLNNIFSRTTKRDVTTDWSQAIRKPHTITIELNEYEQDLYDTYLIDKCAEKGQTVADANPLFLSSIKKTLASSVIA
;
A
#
# COMPACT_ATOMS: atom_id res chain seq x y z
N PHE A 1 -14.81 25.62 5.99
CA PHE A 1 -13.50 26.13 5.59
C PHE A 1 -13.21 25.83 4.11
N MET A 2 -13.34 24.58 3.67
CA MET A 2 -13.08 24.16 2.28
C MET A 2 -13.97 24.84 1.24
N ALA A 3 -15.26 25.10 1.56
CA ALA A 3 -16.20 25.76 0.66
C ALA A 3 -15.82 27.22 0.31
N ALA A 4 -14.93 27.84 1.08
CA ALA A 4 -14.43 29.20 0.84
C ALA A 4 -13.02 29.21 0.20
N ALA A 5 -12.37 28.07 0.10
CA ALA A 5 -11.02 27.96 -0.48
C ALA A 5 -11.11 27.88 -2.02
N ARG A 6 -10.26 28.62 -2.71
CA ARG A 6 -10.20 28.60 -4.18
C ARG A 6 -9.44 27.37 -4.70
N SER A 7 -8.54 26.85 -3.90
CA SER A 7 -7.79 25.62 -4.14
C SER A 7 -7.24 25.07 -2.84
N ALA A 8 -7.03 23.78 -2.75
CA ALA A 8 -6.46 23.11 -1.59
C ALA A 8 -5.42 22.08 -2.00
N ILE A 9 -4.32 21.99 -1.24
CA ILE A 9 -3.29 20.97 -1.40
C ILE A 9 -3.14 20.28 -0.04
N PHE A 10 -3.34 18.97 -0.01
CA PHE A 10 -3.07 18.16 1.17
C PHE A 10 -1.70 17.50 1.03
N MET A 11 -0.87 17.65 2.04
CA MET A 11 0.44 17.03 2.11
C MET A 11 0.49 16.06 3.29
N SER A 12 0.81 14.82 3.03
CA SER A 12 0.95 13.78 4.05
C SER A 12 2.07 12.81 3.68
N ALA A 13 2.88 12.42 4.67
CA ALA A 13 3.88 11.36 4.49
C ALA A 13 3.24 9.96 4.48
N THR A 14 2.06 9.81 5.10
CA THR A 14 1.36 8.54 5.29
C THR A 14 -0.14 8.73 5.05
N PRO A 15 -0.60 8.88 3.79
CA PRO A 15 -2.01 9.13 3.50
C PRO A 15 -2.91 7.95 3.89
N ILE A 16 -2.35 6.74 3.95
CA ILE A 16 -3.01 5.54 4.47
C ILE A 16 -2.33 5.19 5.79
N MET A 17 -2.93 5.60 6.92
CA MET A 17 -2.37 5.32 8.25
C MET A 17 -2.79 3.94 8.76
N LEU A 18 -4.09 3.63 8.74
CA LEU A 18 -4.64 2.39 9.28
C LEU A 18 -5.59 1.70 8.30
N HIS A 19 -6.37 2.46 7.55
CA HIS A 19 -7.39 1.96 6.62
C HIS A 19 -7.45 2.81 5.34
N GLU A 20 -7.88 2.19 4.25
CA GLU A 20 -8.12 2.86 2.96
C GLU A 20 -9.13 4.03 3.08
N GLY A 21 -10.07 3.93 4.04
CA GLY A 21 -11.03 4.99 4.35
C GLY A 21 -10.40 6.33 4.74
N ASN A 22 -9.17 6.33 5.28
CA ASN A 22 -8.46 7.59 5.57
C ASN A 22 -8.11 8.33 4.27
N LEU A 23 -7.68 7.60 3.25
CA LEU A 23 -7.40 8.16 1.93
C LEU A 23 -8.69 8.65 1.27
N PHE A 24 -9.78 7.87 1.35
CA PHE A 24 -11.09 8.28 0.86
C PHE A 24 -11.52 9.61 1.48
N THR A 25 -11.42 9.77 2.81
CA THR A 25 -11.80 11.01 3.49
C THR A 25 -11.04 12.22 2.95
N LEU A 26 -9.73 12.08 2.73
CA LEU A 26 -8.91 13.15 2.16
C LEU A 26 -9.31 13.49 0.73
N LEU A 27 -9.55 12.47 -0.10
CA LEU A 27 -9.95 12.65 -1.50
C LEU A 27 -11.36 13.23 -1.63
N HIS A 28 -12.31 12.77 -0.79
CA HIS A 28 -13.66 13.34 -0.73
C HIS A 28 -13.66 14.82 -0.32
N LEU A 29 -12.75 15.23 0.56
CA LEU A 29 -12.59 16.65 0.91
C LEU A 29 -12.01 17.47 -0.25
N LEU A 30 -11.13 16.89 -1.08
CA LEU A 30 -10.55 17.56 -2.25
C LEU A 30 -11.53 17.67 -3.41
N ASP A 31 -12.23 16.59 -3.73
CA ASP A 31 -13.18 16.49 -4.84
C ASP A 31 -14.39 15.65 -4.43
N PRO A 32 -15.41 16.26 -3.77
CA PRO A 32 -16.63 15.57 -3.34
C PRO A 32 -17.46 15.02 -4.53
N ASP A 33 -17.34 15.63 -5.70
CA ASP A 33 -18.10 15.22 -6.87
C ASP A 33 -17.55 13.94 -7.51
N GLN A 34 -16.24 13.78 -7.51
CA GLN A 34 -15.58 12.58 -8.01
C GLN A 34 -15.60 11.45 -6.98
N PHE A 35 -15.38 11.76 -5.69
CA PHE A 35 -15.35 10.78 -4.59
C PHE A 35 -16.60 10.87 -3.74
N LYS A 36 -17.78 10.65 -4.35
CA LYS A 36 -19.09 10.83 -3.69
C LYS A 36 -19.31 9.89 -2.51
N SER A 37 -18.85 8.65 -2.61
CA SER A 37 -19.03 7.62 -1.60
C SER A 37 -17.82 6.70 -1.51
N GLU A 38 -17.72 5.99 -0.40
CA GLU A 38 -16.66 5.00 -0.19
C GLU A 38 -16.74 3.84 -1.20
N ASP A 39 -17.94 3.49 -1.68
CA ASP A 39 -18.15 2.46 -2.69
C ASP A 39 -17.56 2.87 -4.04
N VAL A 40 -17.78 4.11 -4.46
CA VAL A 40 -17.17 4.67 -5.69
C VAL A 40 -15.65 4.65 -5.57
N PHE A 41 -15.11 5.04 -4.42
CA PHE A 41 -13.67 5.01 -4.16
C PHE A 41 -13.11 3.58 -4.18
N ARG A 42 -13.81 2.62 -3.55
CA ARG A 42 -13.41 1.20 -3.54
C ARG A 42 -13.40 0.60 -4.94
N ASN A 43 -14.40 0.90 -5.75
CA ASN A 43 -14.44 0.48 -7.16
C ASN A 43 -13.28 1.06 -7.96
N LEU A 44 -12.96 2.34 -7.75
CA LEU A 44 -11.80 2.96 -8.38
C LEU A 44 -10.48 2.28 -7.96
N MET A 45 -10.33 1.97 -6.68
CA MET A 45 -9.16 1.24 -6.19
C MET A 45 -9.08 -0.18 -6.79
N ASN A 46 -10.20 -0.88 -6.88
CA ASN A 46 -10.27 -2.20 -7.50
C ASN A 46 -9.90 -2.15 -8.99
N ALA A 47 -10.37 -1.15 -9.72
CA ALA A 47 -10.04 -0.96 -11.14
C ALA A 47 -8.55 -0.68 -11.38
N ASN A 48 -7.84 -0.12 -10.40
CA ASN A 48 -6.39 0.13 -10.51
C ASN A 48 -5.53 -1.10 -10.15
N LYS A 49 -6.05 -2.12 -9.48
CA LYS A 49 -5.27 -3.28 -9.02
C LYS A 49 -4.47 -3.97 -10.12
N PRO A 50 -5.02 -4.29 -11.31
CA PRO A 50 -4.28 -4.92 -12.38
C PRO A 50 -3.08 -4.08 -12.87
N PHE A 51 -3.25 -2.78 -12.94
CA PHE A 51 -2.20 -1.86 -13.38
C PHE A 51 -1.08 -1.74 -12.35
N VAL A 52 -1.42 -1.71 -11.06
CA VAL A 52 -0.43 -1.73 -9.96
C VAL A 52 0.34 -3.06 -9.96
N ALA A 53 -0.33 -4.19 -10.21
CA ALA A 53 0.32 -5.48 -10.36
C ALA A 53 1.30 -5.49 -11.54
N ALA A 54 0.89 -5.00 -12.71
CA ALA A 54 1.74 -4.90 -13.90
C ALA A 54 3.00 -4.02 -13.65
N ILE A 55 2.87 -2.90 -12.93
CA ILE A 55 4.02 -2.07 -12.52
C ILE A 55 4.96 -2.87 -11.60
N SER A 56 4.43 -3.64 -10.66
CA SER A 56 5.23 -4.48 -9.76
C SER A 56 5.97 -5.57 -10.53
N GLU A 57 5.32 -6.20 -11.50
CA GLU A 57 5.90 -7.23 -12.37
C GLU A 57 7.00 -6.66 -13.29
N LEU A 58 6.81 -5.44 -13.84
CA LEU A 58 7.85 -4.72 -14.56
C LEU A 58 9.07 -4.45 -13.68
N ASN A 59 8.87 -4.06 -12.42
CA ASN A 59 9.95 -3.86 -11.44
C ASN A 59 10.67 -5.18 -11.10
N ALA A 60 9.94 -6.29 -11.07
CA ALA A 60 10.49 -7.64 -10.86
C ALA A 60 11.22 -8.20 -12.09
N LYS A 61 11.30 -7.43 -13.19
CA LYS A 61 11.91 -7.81 -14.46
C LYS A 61 11.26 -9.03 -15.12
N MET A 62 9.95 -9.22 -14.93
CA MET A 62 9.20 -10.23 -15.65
C MET A 62 9.22 -9.97 -17.16
N PRO A 63 9.09 -11.02 -18.01
CA PRO A 63 8.98 -10.87 -19.45
C PRO A 63 7.77 -10.04 -19.85
N PHE A 64 7.93 -9.13 -20.81
CA PHE A 64 6.87 -8.22 -21.25
C PHE A 64 5.62 -8.95 -21.74
N LYS A 65 5.79 -10.05 -22.49
CA LYS A 65 4.66 -10.83 -23.00
C LYS A 65 3.82 -11.44 -21.88
N GLU A 66 4.47 -11.94 -20.84
CA GLU A 66 3.78 -12.52 -19.70
C GLU A 66 2.98 -11.46 -18.93
N ILE A 67 3.53 -10.26 -18.79
CA ILE A 67 2.82 -9.12 -18.20
C ILE A 67 1.60 -8.73 -19.04
N ALA A 68 1.74 -8.70 -20.37
CA ALA A 68 0.63 -8.39 -21.28
C ALA A 68 -0.50 -9.42 -21.17
N GLU A 69 -0.18 -10.72 -21.15
CA GLU A 69 -1.13 -11.81 -21.00
C GLU A 69 -1.89 -11.70 -19.66
N ARG A 70 -1.16 -11.55 -18.56
CA ARG A 70 -1.76 -11.39 -17.22
C ARG A 70 -2.67 -10.16 -17.12
N LEU A 71 -2.23 -9.05 -17.69
CA LEU A 71 -3.02 -7.82 -17.68
C LEU A 71 -4.33 -7.98 -18.48
N LEU A 72 -4.28 -8.66 -19.63
CA LEU A 72 -5.44 -8.93 -20.47
C LEU A 72 -6.42 -9.94 -19.84
N GLU A 73 -5.89 -10.93 -19.07
CA GLU A 73 -6.67 -11.94 -18.38
C GLU A 73 -7.23 -11.45 -17.02
N SER A 74 -6.75 -10.30 -16.54
CA SER A 74 -7.18 -9.73 -15.26
C SER A 74 -8.66 -9.35 -15.29
N GLU A 75 -9.32 -9.54 -14.16
CA GLU A 75 -10.72 -9.16 -13.95
C GLU A 75 -10.82 -7.92 -13.06
N LEU A 76 -11.69 -7.00 -13.44
CA LEU A 76 -12.14 -5.87 -12.63
C LEU A 76 -13.40 -6.28 -11.89
N ARG A 77 -13.43 -6.05 -10.59
CA ARG A 77 -14.61 -6.29 -9.76
C ARG A 77 -15.22 -4.96 -9.34
N TYR A 78 -16.44 -4.74 -9.75
CA TYR A 78 -17.24 -3.59 -9.37
C TYR A 78 -18.28 -4.02 -8.35
N GLU A 79 -18.24 -3.42 -7.17
CA GLU A 79 -19.22 -3.62 -6.11
C GLU A 79 -20.27 -2.51 -6.19
N TYR A 80 -21.54 -2.86 -6.13
CA TYR A 80 -22.64 -1.90 -6.06
C TYR A 80 -23.68 -2.37 -5.04
N LYS A 81 -24.36 -1.39 -4.47
CA LYS A 81 -25.45 -1.67 -3.52
C LYS A 81 -26.77 -1.38 -4.22
N SER A 82 -27.60 -2.42 -4.35
CA SER A 82 -28.95 -2.27 -4.87
C SER A 82 -29.82 -1.53 -3.86
N SER A 83 -30.75 -0.71 -4.34
CA SER A 83 -31.62 0.08 -3.47
C SER A 83 -32.53 -0.82 -2.65
N GLY A 84 -32.28 -0.94 -1.35
CA GLY A 84 -33.07 -1.71 -0.40
C GLY A 84 -32.43 -3.02 0.08
N GLU A 85 -31.25 -3.39 -0.39
CA GLU A 85 -30.50 -4.55 0.07
C GLU A 85 -29.37 -4.19 1.01
N GLU A 86 -29.10 -5.04 2.02
CA GLU A 86 -27.98 -4.87 2.95
C GLU A 86 -26.69 -5.44 2.37
N GLU A 87 -26.79 -6.39 1.43
CA GLU A 87 -25.64 -7.04 0.80
C GLU A 87 -25.18 -6.30 -0.46
N PHE A 88 -23.88 -6.31 -0.69
CA PHE A 88 -23.27 -5.79 -1.90
C PHE A 88 -23.37 -6.84 -3.00
N GLU A 89 -23.89 -6.42 -4.14
CA GLU A 89 -23.76 -7.16 -5.37
C GLU A 89 -22.45 -6.78 -6.06
N TRP A 90 -21.89 -7.67 -6.83
CA TRP A 90 -20.68 -7.40 -7.60
C TRP A 90 -20.81 -7.93 -9.02
N THR A 91 -20.17 -7.24 -9.94
CA THR A 91 -19.99 -7.68 -11.32
C THR A 91 -18.51 -7.76 -11.66
N ALA A 92 -18.14 -8.72 -12.49
CA ALA A 92 -16.79 -8.84 -13.00
C ALA A 92 -16.77 -8.48 -14.49
N MET A 93 -15.76 -7.73 -14.91
CA MET A 93 -15.49 -7.40 -16.30
C MET A 93 -14.00 -7.63 -16.57
N SER A 94 -13.64 -8.15 -17.73
CA SER A 94 -12.22 -8.27 -18.08
C SER A 94 -11.61 -6.90 -18.33
N VAL A 95 -10.34 -6.72 -17.95
CA VAL A 95 -9.60 -5.48 -18.25
C VAL A 95 -9.60 -5.22 -19.75
N LYS A 96 -9.48 -6.28 -20.55
CA LYS A 96 -9.51 -6.21 -22.00
C LYS A 96 -10.79 -5.58 -22.54
N ASP A 97 -11.95 -5.95 -21.99
CA ASP A 97 -13.24 -5.45 -22.49
C ASP A 97 -13.51 -4.03 -22.00
N ASP A 98 -13.17 -3.74 -20.74
CA ASP A 98 -13.39 -2.42 -20.13
C ASP A 98 -12.50 -1.33 -20.78
N TYR A 99 -11.24 -1.67 -21.08
CA TYR A 99 -10.27 -0.74 -21.67
C TYR A 99 -10.10 -0.86 -23.17
N LYS A 100 -10.97 -1.62 -23.86
CA LYS A 100 -10.91 -1.88 -25.32
C LYS A 100 -10.78 -0.62 -26.16
N GLU A 101 -11.53 0.42 -25.82
CA GLU A 101 -11.57 1.69 -26.54
C GLU A 101 -10.50 2.69 -26.06
N ASN A 102 -9.71 2.34 -25.03
CA ASN A 102 -8.71 3.25 -24.48
C ASN A 102 -7.42 3.20 -25.31
N PRO A 103 -7.03 4.30 -26.00
CA PRO A 103 -5.87 4.31 -26.87
C PRO A 103 -4.55 4.12 -26.12
N LEU A 104 -4.45 4.60 -24.87
CA LEU A 104 -3.25 4.42 -24.04
C LEU A 104 -3.09 2.97 -23.60
N PHE A 105 -4.20 2.29 -23.26
CA PHE A 105 -4.17 0.88 -22.94
C PHE A 105 -3.71 0.04 -24.15
N ASN A 106 -4.27 0.33 -25.32
CA ASN A 106 -3.90 -0.36 -26.55
C ASN A 106 -2.41 -0.13 -26.90
N LYS A 107 -1.90 1.08 -26.68
CA LYS A 107 -0.47 1.38 -26.80
C LYS A 107 0.37 0.53 -25.86
N ILE A 108 0.02 0.46 -24.55
CA ILE A 108 0.74 -0.34 -23.55
C ILE A 108 0.80 -1.81 -23.96
N ILE A 109 -0.32 -2.40 -24.35
CA ILE A 109 -0.37 -3.80 -24.79
C ILE A 109 0.48 -4.02 -26.04
N ASN A 110 0.45 -3.09 -27.00
CA ASN A 110 1.31 -3.15 -28.18
C ASN A 110 2.80 -3.07 -27.79
N ASP A 111 3.17 -2.13 -26.94
CA ASP A 111 4.55 -1.91 -26.50
C ASP A 111 5.08 -3.13 -25.72
N LEU A 112 4.28 -3.74 -24.84
CA LEU A 112 4.62 -4.99 -24.16
C LEU A 112 4.82 -6.17 -25.11
N ASN A 113 4.17 -6.18 -26.26
CA ASN A 113 4.30 -7.26 -27.25
C ASN A 113 5.40 -7.07 -28.29
N THR A 114 5.82 -5.82 -28.54
CA THR A 114 6.69 -5.47 -29.68
C THR A 114 8.06 -4.92 -29.29
N LEU A 115 8.16 -4.24 -28.12
CA LEU A 115 9.43 -3.61 -27.72
C LEU A 115 10.39 -4.63 -27.11
N GLU A 116 11.70 -4.33 -27.27
CA GLU A 116 12.76 -5.08 -26.59
C GLU A 116 12.72 -4.82 -25.07
N GLU A 117 13.08 -5.83 -24.29
CA GLU A 117 13.08 -5.78 -22.81
C GLU A 117 14.26 -5.00 -22.23
N THR A 118 14.37 -3.74 -22.59
CA THR A 118 15.38 -2.82 -22.03
C THR A 118 14.86 -2.13 -20.78
N ASP A 119 15.77 -1.69 -19.89
CA ASP A 119 15.39 -0.94 -18.69
C ASP A 119 14.70 0.39 -19.06
N GLN A 120 15.08 1.03 -20.18
CA GLN A 120 14.43 2.25 -20.67
C GLN A 120 12.98 1.99 -21.10
N ASN A 121 12.73 0.92 -21.85
CA ASN A 121 11.36 0.55 -22.26
C ASN A 121 10.50 0.17 -21.07
N ARG A 122 11.06 -0.50 -20.07
CA ARG A 122 10.36 -0.79 -18.80
C ARG A 122 9.89 0.49 -18.11
N VAL A 123 10.77 1.49 -17.99
CA VAL A 123 10.42 2.79 -17.37
C VAL A 123 9.35 3.51 -18.17
N ASN A 124 9.45 3.53 -19.49
CA ASN A 124 8.45 4.17 -20.36
C ASN A 124 7.07 3.51 -20.20
N ILE A 125 7.02 2.18 -20.24
CA ILE A 125 5.77 1.42 -20.06
C ILE A 125 5.19 1.64 -18.66
N GLN A 126 6.02 1.68 -17.61
CA GLN A 126 5.56 2.01 -16.24
C GLN A 126 4.92 3.40 -16.17
N TYR A 127 5.51 4.38 -16.84
CA TYR A 127 4.95 5.73 -16.92
C TYR A 127 3.58 5.73 -17.61
N ASP A 128 3.46 5.02 -18.73
CA ASP A 128 2.21 4.91 -19.47
C ASP A 128 1.12 4.19 -18.65
N ILE A 129 1.47 3.09 -17.97
CA ILE A 129 0.55 2.39 -17.07
C ILE A 129 0.11 3.30 -15.90
N SER A 130 1.05 4.03 -15.30
CA SER A 130 0.72 4.99 -14.24
C SER A 130 -0.26 6.06 -14.72
N SER A 131 -0.17 6.47 -15.98
CA SER A 131 -1.01 7.50 -16.58
C SER A 131 -2.46 7.05 -16.85
N ILE A 132 -2.73 5.73 -16.88
CA ILE A 132 -4.11 5.20 -16.94
C ILE A 132 -4.84 5.40 -15.61
N SER A 133 -4.13 5.44 -14.49
CA SER A 133 -4.74 5.59 -13.17
C SER A 133 -5.44 6.95 -13.05
N LEU A 134 -6.73 6.92 -12.76
CA LEU A 134 -7.53 8.13 -12.50
C LEU A 134 -7.02 8.92 -11.28
N LEU A 135 -6.34 8.26 -10.36
CA LEU A 135 -5.77 8.89 -9.18
C LEU A 135 -4.49 9.68 -9.48
N ASN A 136 -3.83 9.42 -10.61
CA ASN A 136 -2.54 10.02 -10.94
C ASN A 136 -2.61 11.56 -11.10
N ASN A 137 -3.77 12.08 -11.49
CA ASN A 137 -3.98 13.53 -11.65
C ASN A 137 -4.30 14.25 -10.31
N ILE A 138 -4.74 13.51 -9.30
CA ILE A 138 -5.18 14.06 -8.02
C ILE A 138 -4.14 13.79 -6.93
N PHE A 139 -3.44 12.65 -7.05
CA PHE A 139 -2.50 12.15 -6.06
C PHE A 139 -1.10 11.99 -6.66
N SER A 140 -0.17 12.83 -6.22
CA SER A 140 1.25 12.70 -6.57
C SER A 140 2.02 12.06 -5.43
N ARG A 141 2.70 10.95 -5.71
CA ARG A 141 3.57 10.26 -4.77
C ARG A 141 5.00 10.22 -5.29
N THR A 142 5.89 10.88 -4.59
CA THR A 142 7.33 10.76 -4.84
C THR A 142 7.85 9.51 -4.12
N THR A 143 8.41 8.57 -4.86
CA THR A 143 9.09 7.40 -4.25
C THR A 143 10.56 7.73 -3.97
N LYS A 144 11.18 7.00 -3.02
CA LYS A 144 12.62 7.18 -2.76
C LYS A 144 13.48 6.92 -3.99
N ARG A 145 12.98 6.17 -4.96
CA ARG A 145 13.67 5.89 -6.23
C ARG A 145 13.67 7.09 -7.18
N ASP A 146 12.62 7.92 -7.12
CA ASP A 146 12.47 9.08 -8.01
C ASP A 146 13.41 10.24 -7.62
N VAL A 147 13.97 10.19 -6.41
CA VAL A 147 14.86 11.24 -5.84
C VAL A 147 16.33 10.90 -5.99
N THR A 148 16.69 9.82 -6.70
CA THR A 148 18.04 9.21 -6.64
C THR A 148 19.12 9.83 -7.53
N THR A 149 18.88 10.93 -8.25
CA THR A 149 19.91 11.45 -9.16
C THR A 149 21.06 12.17 -8.46
N ASP A 150 20.89 12.68 -7.21
CA ASP A 150 21.94 13.50 -6.57
C ASP A 150 22.21 13.21 -5.08
N TRP A 151 21.52 12.25 -4.48
CA TRP A 151 21.69 11.95 -3.05
C TRP A 151 22.17 10.52 -2.85
N SER A 152 23.35 10.35 -2.26
CA SER A 152 23.79 9.05 -1.76
C SER A 152 22.81 8.59 -0.67
N GLN A 153 22.01 7.58 -0.96
CA GLN A 153 21.11 7.02 0.04
C GLN A 153 21.93 6.40 1.18
N ALA A 154 21.68 6.87 2.39
CA ALA A 154 22.23 6.22 3.58
C ALA A 154 21.68 4.78 3.65
N ILE A 155 22.57 3.82 3.46
CA ILE A 155 22.25 2.40 3.61
C ILE A 155 22.25 2.08 5.09
N ARG A 156 21.08 1.74 5.64
CA ARG A 156 20.98 1.27 7.02
C ARG A 156 21.57 -0.13 7.08
N LYS A 157 22.72 -0.28 7.74
CA LYS A 157 23.29 -1.58 8.09
C LYS A 157 22.89 -1.88 9.54
N PRO A 158 21.91 -2.74 9.79
CA PRO A 158 21.58 -3.12 11.16
C PRO A 158 22.74 -3.94 11.73
N HIS A 159 23.24 -3.53 12.88
CA HIS A 159 24.13 -4.34 13.71
C HIS A 159 23.32 -4.84 14.89
N THR A 160 23.19 -6.16 15.00
CA THR A 160 22.58 -6.80 16.16
C THR A 160 23.69 -7.13 17.15
N ILE A 161 23.62 -6.54 18.32
CA ILE A 161 24.50 -6.88 19.43
C ILE A 161 23.67 -7.72 20.39
N THR A 162 24.07 -8.97 20.59
CA THR A 162 23.45 -9.84 21.60
C THR A 162 24.12 -9.53 22.94
N ILE A 163 23.32 -9.17 23.94
CA ILE A 163 23.77 -8.93 25.31
C ILE A 163 23.26 -10.10 26.12
N GLU A 164 24.16 -10.76 26.84
CA GLU A 164 23.81 -11.79 27.83
C GLU A 164 23.61 -11.11 29.21
N LEU A 165 22.45 -11.31 29.78
CA LEU A 165 22.14 -10.84 31.14
C LEU A 165 22.85 -11.74 32.15
N ASN A 166 23.30 -11.16 33.24
CA ASN A 166 23.78 -11.98 34.38
C ASN A 166 22.58 -12.64 35.12
N GLU A 167 22.84 -13.61 36.00
CA GLU A 167 21.78 -14.38 36.65
C GLU A 167 20.79 -13.48 37.42
N TYR A 168 21.28 -12.43 38.08
CA TYR A 168 20.42 -11.49 38.82
C TYR A 168 19.56 -10.64 37.89
N GLU A 169 20.12 -10.17 36.80
CA GLU A 169 19.39 -9.39 35.80
C GLU A 169 18.33 -10.26 35.09
N GLN A 170 18.65 -11.52 34.81
CA GLN A 170 17.71 -12.46 34.22
C GLN A 170 16.53 -12.76 35.16
N ASP A 171 16.81 -13.00 36.46
CA ASP A 171 15.79 -13.25 37.48
C ASP A 171 14.85 -12.03 37.65
N LEU A 172 15.42 -10.83 37.68
CA LEU A 172 14.66 -9.59 37.71
C LEU A 172 13.75 -9.42 36.49
N TYR A 173 14.29 -9.71 35.31
CA TYR A 173 13.57 -9.64 34.06
C TYR A 173 12.38 -10.62 34.01
N ASP A 174 12.61 -11.86 34.42
CA ASP A 174 11.60 -12.92 34.41
C ASP A 174 10.53 -12.66 35.49
N THR A 175 10.90 -12.21 36.67
CA THR A 175 9.96 -11.84 37.73
C THR A 175 9.03 -10.72 37.28
N TYR A 176 9.58 -9.64 36.71
CA TYR A 176 8.76 -8.54 36.23
C TYR A 176 7.81 -8.95 35.10
N LEU A 177 8.27 -9.83 34.21
CA LEU A 177 7.42 -10.34 33.12
C LEU A 177 6.25 -11.17 33.67
N ILE A 178 6.51 -12.02 34.67
CA ILE A 178 5.49 -12.82 35.35
C ILE A 178 4.48 -11.91 36.05
N ASP A 179 4.94 -10.92 36.80
CA ASP A 179 4.08 -10.00 37.54
C ASP A 179 3.15 -9.21 36.58
N LYS A 180 3.67 -8.72 35.47
CA LYS A 180 2.89 -8.00 34.47
C LYS A 180 1.85 -8.88 33.75
N CYS A 181 2.14 -10.16 33.58
CA CYS A 181 1.15 -11.11 33.07
C CYS A 181 0.08 -11.43 34.11
N ALA A 182 0.49 -11.61 35.38
CA ALA A 182 -0.40 -11.87 36.50
C ALA A 182 -1.38 -10.70 36.76
N GLU A 183 -0.95 -9.44 36.63
CA GLU A 183 -1.83 -8.26 36.69
C GLU A 183 -3.01 -8.34 35.73
N LYS A 184 -2.85 -9.06 34.61
CA LYS A 184 -3.92 -9.31 33.60
C LYS A 184 -4.61 -10.67 33.76
N GLY A 185 -4.30 -11.42 34.79
CA GLY A 185 -4.87 -12.75 35.02
C GLY A 185 -4.40 -13.80 33.99
N GLN A 186 -3.21 -13.63 33.41
CA GLN A 186 -2.64 -14.51 32.39
C GLN A 186 -1.28 -15.06 32.86
N THR A 187 -0.91 -16.22 32.33
CA THR A 187 0.47 -16.69 32.41
C THR A 187 1.29 -16.17 31.27
N VAL A 188 2.63 -16.22 31.39
CA VAL A 188 3.53 -15.79 30.30
C VAL A 188 3.30 -16.64 29.02
N ALA A 189 2.91 -17.92 29.19
CA ALA A 189 2.63 -18.83 28.07
C ALA A 189 1.32 -18.48 27.33
N ASP A 190 0.32 -17.95 28.04
CA ASP A 190 -1.00 -17.64 27.49
C ASP A 190 -1.12 -16.17 27.05
N ALA A 191 -0.12 -15.35 27.35
CA ALA A 191 -0.17 -13.94 27.07
C ALA A 191 -0.01 -13.62 25.59
N ASN A 192 -0.74 -12.61 25.13
CA ASN A 192 -0.69 -12.16 23.73
C ASN A 192 0.74 -11.77 23.31
N PRO A 193 1.27 -12.28 22.17
CA PRO A 193 2.62 -12.00 21.71
C PRO A 193 2.96 -10.51 21.56
N LEU A 194 1.98 -9.67 21.15
CA LEU A 194 2.16 -8.22 21.05
C LEU A 194 2.33 -7.57 22.43
N PHE A 195 1.56 -8.02 23.43
CA PHE A 195 1.68 -7.57 24.81
C PHE A 195 3.05 -7.94 25.38
N LEU A 196 3.48 -9.19 25.22
CA LEU A 196 4.82 -9.64 25.64
C LEU A 196 5.93 -8.84 24.95
N SER A 197 5.82 -8.60 23.66
CA SER A 197 6.80 -7.79 22.92
C SER A 197 6.88 -6.36 23.44
N SER A 198 5.74 -5.76 23.81
CA SER A 198 5.68 -4.41 24.38
C SER A 198 6.38 -4.36 25.74
N ILE A 199 6.07 -5.31 26.65
CA ILE A 199 6.70 -5.39 27.97
C ILE A 199 8.21 -5.63 27.85
N LYS A 200 8.64 -6.57 27.00
CA LYS A 200 10.05 -6.85 26.76
C LYS A 200 10.81 -5.64 26.25
N LYS A 201 10.22 -4.85 25.36
CA LYS A 201 10.82 -3.59 24.89
C LYS A 201 10.92 -2.54 25.99
N THR A 202 9.91 -2.43 26.84
CA THR A 202 9.93 -1.50 27.98
C THR A 202 11.02 -1.88 28.98
N LEU A 203 11.12 -3.17 29.32
CA LEU A 203 12.17 -3.67 30.18
C LEU A 203 13.56 -3.42 29.62
N ALA A 204 13.79 -3.74 28.35
CA ALA A 204 15.07 -3.53 27.68
C ALA A 204 15.49 -2.05 27.66
N SER A 205 14.53 -1.10 27.71
CA SER A 205 14.81 0.34 27.72
C SER A 205 14.98 0.92 29.14
N SER A 206 14.47 0.24 30.17
CA SER A 206 14.42 0.78 31.55
C SER A 206 15.37 0.13 32.52
N VAL A 207 15.98 -1.00 32.20
CA VAL A 207 16.95 -1.71 33.09
C VAL A 207 18.28 -0.95 33.22
N ILE A 208 18.49 0.11 32.45
CA ILE A 208 19.73 0.92 32.44
C ILE A 208 19.49 2.35 33.00
N ALA A 209 18.33 2.62 33.57
CA ALA A 209 18.03 3.94 34.14
C ALA A 209 17.95 3.87 35.66
#